data_4d9dbbfbd491ee6d8fe4e34225ba5660
#
_entry.id   4d9dbbfbd491ee6d8fe4e34225ba5660
#
_cell.length_a   1.000
_cell.length_b   1.000
_cell.length_c   1.000
_cell.angle_alpha   90.00
_cell.angle_beta   90.00
_cell.angle_gamma   90.00
#
_symmetry.space_group_name_H-M   'P 1'
#
loop_
_entity.id
_entity.type
_entity.pdbx_description
1 polymer ?
#
loop_
_entity_poly.entity_id
_entity_poly.type
_entity_poly.pdbx_seq_one_letter_code
_entity_poly.pdbx_strand_id
1 'polypeptide(L)'
;MNGVIIRAYSLKRDGATKLTANFRVREFACRDGSDTIFIAELLPWACQYIRSRTGQAFSPNSAYRNDAYNARDDVGGEEFSRHLYGMAADIPILPGYTPQQMAAIFREFAPDWGGCGIYSWGIHIDVDPERRDWVG
;
A
#
# COMPACT_ATOMS: atom_id res chain seq x y z
N MET A 1 0.77 13.38 -11.42
CA MET A 1 1.95 12.52 -11.41
C MET A 1 2.00 11.73 -12.69
N ASN A 2 3.07 11.91 -13.42
CA ASN A 2 3.23 11.29 -14.73
C ASN A 2 3.28 9.77 -14.61
N GLY A 3 2.43 9.09 -15.38
CA GLY A 3 2.41 7.64 -15.45
C GLY A 3 1.69 6.91 -14.34
N VAL A 4 1.15 7.63 -13.32
CA VAL A 4 0.39 7.00 -12.25
C VAL A 4 -1.11 7.18 -12.51
N ILE A 5 -1.80 6.07 -12.61
CA ILE A 5 -3.26 6.06 -12.77
C ILE A 5 -3.87 5.79 -11.40
N ILE A 6 -4.68 6.71 -10.93
CA ILE A 6 -5.38 6.59 -9.64
C ILE A 6 -6.87 6.52 -9.92
N ARG A 7 -7.53 5.49 -9.37
CA ARG A 7 -8.97 5.29 -9.53
C ARG A 7 -9.69 5.54 -8.21
N ALA A 8 -10.90 6.07 -8.31
CA ALA A 8 -11.77 6.30 -7.16
C ALA A 8 -12.80 5.19 -7.02
N TYR A 9 -13.01 4.73 -5.81
CA TYR A 9 -13.98 3.68 -5.47
C TYR A 9 -14.84 4.12 -4.31
N SER A 10 -15.98 3.45 -4.16
CA SER A 10 -16.85 3.57 -2.99
C SER A 10 -16.75 2.28 -2.17
N LEU A 11 -16.43 2.41 -0.89
CA LEU A 11 -16.37 1.26 0.01
C LEU A 11 -17.71 0.50 0.01
N LYS A 12 -18.80 1.25 0.10
CA LYS A 12 -20.15 0.69 0.17
C LYS A 12 -20.53 -0.02 -1.13
N ARG A 13 -20.25 0.59 -2.28
CA ARG A 13 -20.63 0.05 -3.59
C ARG A 13 -19.62 -0.98 -4.10
N ASP A 14 -18.32 -0.72 -3.93
CA ASP A 14 -17.25 -1.46 -4.62
C ASP A 14 -16.40 -2.31 -3.68
N GLY A 15 -16.64 -2.28 -2.36
CA GLY A 15 -15.76 -2.90 -1.38
C GLY A 15 -15.44 -4.37 -1.64
N ALA A 16 -16.39 -5.14 -2.16
CA ALA A 16 -16.21 -6.56 -2.46
C ALA A 16 -15.58 -6.82 -3.83
N THR A 17 -15.35 -5.79 -4.65
CA THR A 17 -14.78 -5.93 -5.99
C THR A 17 -13.32 -6.38 -5.89
N LYS A 18 -12.98 -7.44 -6.60
CA LYS A 18 -11.58 -7.90 -6.74
C LYS A 18 -10.81 -6.99 -7.69
N LEU A 19 -9.66 -6.53 -7.23
CA LEU A 19 -8.71 -5.79 -8.06
C LEU A 19 -7.65 -6.72 -8.65
N THR A 20 -7.30 -7.76 -7.90
CA THR A 20 -6.40 -8.84 -8.31
C THR A 20 -6.95 -10.14 -7.72
N ALA A 21 -6.26 -11.26 -7.95
CA ALA A 21 -6.73 -12.57 -7.50
C ALA A 21 -7.02 -12.63 -6.00
N ASN A 22 -6.22 -11.98 -5.16
CA ASN A 22 -6.31 -12.06 -3.71
C ASN A 22 -6.63 -10.74 -3.01
N PHE A 23 -6.82 -9.63 -3.74
CA PHE A 23 -7.05 -8.32 -3.12
C PHE A 23 -8.32 -7.66 -3.62
N ARG A 24 -9.11 -7.14 -2.67
CA ARG A 24 -10.37 -6.45 -2.92
C ARG A 24 -10.24 -4.97 -2.56
N VAL A 25 -11.10 -4.14 -3.14
CA VAL A 25 -11.15 -2.68 -2.89
C VAL A 25 -11.14 -2.36 -1.40
N ARG A 26 -11.95 -3.08 -0.58
CA ARG A 26 -12.07 -2.78 0.86
C ARG A 26 -10.77 -2.90 1.65
N GLU A 27 -9.81 -3.66 1.14
CA GLU A 27 -8.52 -3.84 1.82
C GLU A 27 -7.64 -2.58 1.75
N PHE A 28 -7.97 -1.66 0.86
CA PHE A 28 -7.27 -0.40 0.65
C PHE A 28 -8.01 0.82 1.25
N ALA A 29 -9.12 0.60 1.94
CA ALA A 29 -9.94 1.66 2.52
C ALA A 29 -9.20 2.39 3.63
N CYS A 30 -9.53 3.68 3.80
CA CYS A 30 -9.09 4.46 4.95
C CYS A 30 -9.65 3.82 6.23
N ARG A 31 -8.85 3.76 7.28
CA ARG A 31 -9.21 3.07 8.52
C ARG A 31 -10.26 3.82 9.35
N ASP A 32 -10.63 5.03 8.96
CA ASP A 32 -11.74 5.77 9.58
C ASP A 32 -13.11 5.31 9.05
N GLY A 33 -13.16 4.39 8.09
CA GLY A 33 -14.40 3.87 7.53
C GLY A 33 -15.05 4.75 6.48
N SER A 34 -14.38 5.81 6.03
CA SER A 34 -14.93 6.69 4.99
C SER A 34 -15.16 5.94 3.68
N ASP A 35 -16.18 6.36 2.94
CA ASP A 35 -16.63 5.63 1.74
C ASP A 35 -15.70 5.80 0.55
N THR A 36 -15.17 7.00 0.32
CA THR A 36 -14.29 7.28 -0.82
C THR A 36 -12.91 6.63 -0.61
N ILE A 37 -12.45 5.88 -1.62
CA ILE A 37 -11.15 5.22 -1.60
C ILE A 37 -10.44 5.54 -2.90
N PHE A 38 -9.22 6.12 -2.83
CA PHE A 38 -8.35 6.26 -4.00
C PHE A 38 -7.31 5.15 -3.99
N ILE A 39 -7.16 4.48 -5.12
CA ILE A 39 -6.21 3.37 -5.27
C ILE A 39 -5.48 3.54 -6.60
N ALA A 40 -4.15 3.66 -6.53
CA ALA A 40 -3.30 3.64 -7.71
C ALA A 40 -3.37 2.24 -8.35
N GLU A 41 -3.50 2.19 -9.67
CA GLU A 41 -3.72 0.94 -10.40
C GLU A 41 -2.66 -0.13 -10.12
N LEU A 42 -1.39 0.27 -10.00
CA LEU A 42 -0.29 -0.67 -9.75
C LEU A 42 -0.18 -1.13 -8.29
N LEU A 43 -0.81 -0.45 -7.33
CA LEU A 43 -0.65 -0.78 -5.91
C LEU A 43 -1.18 -2.19 -5.58
N PRO A 44 -2.41 -2.58 -5.98
CA PRO A 44 -2.88 -3.94 -5.74
C PRO A 44 -2.00 -5.00 -6.41
N TRP A 45 -1.42 -4.69 -7.57
CA TRP A 45 -0.52 -5.62 -8.26
C TRP A 45 0.80 -5.80 -7.52
N ALA A 46 1.33 -4.75 -6.90
CA ALA A 46 2.50 -4.84 -6.02
C ALA A 46 2.21 -5.77 -4.83
N CYS A 47 1.06 -5.58 -4.20
CA CYS A 47 0.61 -6.46 -3.11
C CYS A 47 0.41 -7.90 -3.58
N GLN A 48 -0.19 -8.08 -4.75
CA GLN A 48 -0.39 -9.41 -5.33
C GLN A 48 0.93 -10.11 -5.63
N TYR A 49 1.92 -9.38 -6.13
CA TYR A 49 3.25 -9.95 -6.37
C TYR A 49 3.85 -10.51 -5.07
N ILE A 50 3.80 -9.72 -4.00
CA ILE A 50 4.31 -10.14 -2.69
C ILE A 50 3.53 -11.35 -2.18
N ARG A 51 2.20 -11.32 -2.27
CA ARG A 51 1.31 -12.42 -1.88
C ARG A 51 1.65 -13.72 -2.62
N SER A 52 1.80 -13.64 -3.93
CA SER A 52 2.07 -14.82 -4.78
C SER A 52 3.50 -15.34 -4.57
N ARG A 53 4.46 -14.43 -4.44
CA ARG A 53 5.88 -14.76 -4.28
C ARG A 53 6.17 -15.42 -2.94
N THR A 54 5.50 -14.99 -1.87
CA THR A 54 5.71 -15.51 -0.52
C THR A 54 4.77 -16.66 -0.16
N GLY A 55 3.64 -16.79 -0.84
CA GLY A 55 2.59 -17.73 -0.48
C GLY A 55 1.85 -17.36 0.81
N GLN A 56 2.09 -16.16 1.37
CA GLN A 56 1.52 -15.73 2.63
C GLN A 56 0.36 -14.76 2.41
N ALA A 57 -0.79 -15.07 3.01
CA ALA A 57 -1.95 -14.17 2.97
C ALA A 57 -1.73 -12.97 3.88
N PHE A 58 -2.12 -11.79 3.40
CA PHE A 58 -2.10 -10.58 4.21
C PHE A 58 -3.10 -9.55 3.66
N SER A 59 -3.43 -8.57 4.49
CA SER A 59 -4.05 -7.32 4.06
C SER A 59 -3.15 -6.18 4.51
N PRO A 60 -3.11 -5.06 3.78
CA PRO A 60 -2.36 -3.90 4.26
C PRO A 60 -2.85 -3.43 5.63
N ASN A 61 -1.93 -3.06 6.51
CA ASN A 61 -2.27 -2.43 7.79
C ASN A 61 -2.86 -1.04 7.56
N SER A 62 -2.38 -0.34 6.54
CA SER A 62 -2.85 0.97 6.13
C SER A 62 -2.59 1.11 4.62
N ALA A 63 -3.53 1.72 3.91
CA ALA A 63 -3.36 2.02 2.49
C ALA A 63 -3.84 3.45 2.23
N TYR A 64 -5.00 3.66 1.61
CA TYR A 64 -5.48 5.03 1.44
C TYR A 64 -5.74 5.69 2.80
N ARG A 65 -5.32 6.95 2.91
CA ARG A 65 -5.64 7.84 4.06
C ARG A 65 -6.18 9.15 3.51
N ASN A 66 -7.34 9.60 4.04
CA ASN A 66 -7.76 10.97 3.77
C ASN A 66 -6.96 11.94 4.67
N ASP A 67 -7.06 13.25 4.38
CA ASP A 67 -6.28 14.26 5.09
C ASP A 67 -6.52 14.23 6.61
N ALA A 68 -7.78 14.13 7.03
CA ALA A 68 -8.13 14.14 8.44
C ALA A 68 -7.54 12.95 9.19
N TYR A 69 -7.62 11.75 8.61
CA TYR A 69 -7.06 10.54 9.21
C TYR A 69 -5.54 10.60 9.28
N ASN A 70 -4.89 11.04 8.19
CA ASN A 70 -3.42 11.13 8.11
C ASN A 70 -2.86 12.12 9.13
N ALA A 71 -3.61 13.19 9.44
CA ALA A 71 -3.20 14.23 10.37
C ALA A 71 -3.45 13.87 11.85
N ARG A 72 -4.12 12.75 12.16
CA ARG A 72 -4.37 12.34 13.54
C ARG A 72 -3.06 12.05 14.26
N ASP A 73 -2.98 12.41 15.54
CA ASP A 73 -1.79 12.21 16.37
C ASP A 73 -1.39 10.73 16.47
N ASP A 74 -2.37 9.83 16.53
CA ASP A 74 -2.13 8.38 16.62
C ASP A 74 -1.71 7.74 15.30
N VAL A 75 -1.92 8.43 14.18
CA VAL A 75 -1.46 7.99 12.85
C VAL A 75 -0.08 8.59 12.54
N GLY A 76 0.09 9.89 12.81
CA GLY A 76 1.37 10.59 12.62
C GLY A 76 1.86 10.60 11.18
N GLY A 77 0.95 10.65 10.20
CA GLY A 77 1.31 10.67 8.79
C GLY A 77 1.97 11.98 8.36
N GLU A 78 2.85 11.91 7.38
CA GLU A 78 3.48 13.08 6.79
C GLU A 78 2.49 13.88 5.96
N GLU A 79 2.68 15.21 5.87
CA GLU A 79 1.78 16.13 5.17
C GLU A 79 1.55 15.72 3.70
N PHE A 80 2.59 15.25 3.02
CA PHE A 80 2.51 14.81 1.62
C PHE A 80 2.72 13.31 1.46
N SER A 81 2.24 12.53 2.42
CA SER A 81 2.33 11.06 2.38
C SER A 81 1.70 10.50 1.10
N ARG A 82 2.34 9.49 0.51
CA ARG A 82 1.79 8.76 -0.64
C ARG A 82 0.49 8.02 -0.30
N HIS A 83 0.24 7.75 0.98
CA HIS A 83 -1.05 7.22 1.44
C HIS A 83 -2.22 8.15 1.09
N LEU A 84 -2.00 9.47 1.09
CA LEU A 84 -3.03 10.46 0.74
C LEU A 84 -3.49 10.34 -0.71
N TYR A 85 -2.66 9.82 -1.59
CA TYR A 85 -2.96 9.69 -3.02
C TYR A 85 -3.41 8.29 -3.41
N GLY A 86 -3.55 7.37 -2.44
CA GLY A 86 -3.86 5.98 -2.74
C GLY A 86 -2.71 5.21 -3.38
N MET A 87 -1.48 5.69 -3.22
CA MET A 87 -0.28 5.13 -3.86
C MET A 87 0.53 4.22 -2.95
N ALA A 88 0.21 4.17 -1.66
CA ALA A 88 1.03 3.48 -0.67
C ALA A 88 0.25 2.45 0.13
N ALA A 89 0.96 1.43 0.57
CA ALA A 89 0.45 0.43 1.50
C ALA A 89 1.54 0.09 2.53
N ASP A 90 1.11 -0.08 3.77
CA ASP A 90 1.94 -0.60 4.85
C ASP A 90 1.61 -2.07 5.04
N ILE A 91 2.63 -2.93 4.94
CA ILE A 91 2.47 -4.38 4.97
C ILE A 91 3.13 -4.94 6.23
N PRO A 92 2.38 -5.73 7.04
CA PRO A 92 2.95 -6.34 8.25
C PRO A 92 4.02 -7.37 7.92
N ILE A 93 4.84 -7.73 8.89
CA ILE A 93 5.81 -8.81 8.74
C ILE A 93 5.05 -10.10 8.42
N LEU A 94 5.41 -10.72 7.30
CA LEU A 94 4.81 -11.99 6.89
C LEU A 94 5.51 -13.17 7.57
N PRO A 95 4.77 -14.25 7.93
CA PRO A 95 5.37 -15.43 8.54
C PRO A 95 6.53 -15.97 7.72
N GLY A 96 7.67 -16.19 8.37
CA GLY A 96 8.86 -16.74 7.73
C GLY A 96 9.73 -15.72 7.01
N TYR A 97 9.39 -14.44 7.05
CA TYR A 97 10.12 -13.38 6.35
C TYR A 97 10.54 -12.26 7.30
N THR A 98 11.67 -11.62 7.00
CA THR A 98 12.06 -10.37 7.64
C THR A 98 11.60 -9.18 6.79
N PRO A 99 11.49 -7.96 7.37
CA PRO A 99 11.21 -6.77 6.56
C PRO A 99 12.20 -6.57 5.41
N GLN A 100 13.48 -6.89 5.64
CA GLN A 100 14.52 -6.81 4.61
C GLN A 100 14.24 -7.76 3.44
N GLN A 101 13.82 -8.98 3.74
CA GLN A 101 13.45 -9.95 2.71
C GLN A 101 12.20 -9.51 1.95
N MET A 102 11.21 -8.97 2.64
CA MET A 102 9.99 -8.44 2.03
C MET A 102 10.32 -7.27 1.10
N ALA A 103 11.21 -6.37 1.51
CA ALA A 103 11.67 -5.26 0.68
C ALA A 103 12.36 -5.75 -0.59
N ALA A 104 13.21 -6.76 -0.48
CA ALA A 104 13.87 -7.38 -1.64
C ALA A 104 12.85 -7.98 -2.62
N ILE A 105 11.79 -8.60 -2.10
CA ILE A 105 10.71 -9.14 -2.94
C ILE A 105 9.95 -8.02 -3.65
N PHE A 106 9.63 -6.93 -2.95
CA PHE A 106 9.01 -5.78 -3.61
C PHE A 106 9.88 -5.25 -4.74
N ARG A 107 11.21 -5.21 -4.55
CA ARG A 107 12.14 -4.75 -5.58
C ARG A 107 12.20 -5.66 -6.80
N GLU A 108 11.83 -6.92 -6.71
CA GLU A 108 11.64 -7.79 -7.88
C GLU A 108 10.52 -7.26 -8.78
N PHE A 109 9.46 -6.73 -8.19
CA PHE A 109 8.33 -6.13 -8.91
C PHE A 109 8.66 -4.71 -9.41
N ALA A 110 9.34 -3.93 -8.61
CA ALA A 110 9.65 -2.52 -8.87
C ALA A 110 11.15 -2.26 -8.71
N PRO A 111 12.00 -2.69 -9.69
CA PRO A 111 13.46 -2.56 -9.54
C PRO A 111 13.95 -1.11 -9.63
N ASP A 112 13.25 -0.27 -10.39
CA ASP A 112 13.74 1.09 -10.71
C ASP A 112 12.79 2.21 -10.30
N TRP A 113 11.70 1.90 -9.60
CA TRP A 113 10.67 2.87 -9.22
C TRP A 113 10.05 2.48 -7.88
N GLY A 114 9.24 3.36 -7.36
CA GLY A 114 8.52 3.12 -6.11
C GLY A 114 9.33 3.38 -4.85
N GLY A 115 8.63 3.70 -3.78
CA GLY A 115 9.21 3.83 -2.45
C GLY A 115 9.18 2.51 -1.70
N CYS A 116 10.22 2.25 -0.92
CA CYS A 116 10.28 1.09 -0.04
C CYS A 116 10.96 1.47 1.28
N GLY A 117 10.20 1.47 2.35
CA GLY A 117 10.70 1.74 3.70
C GLY A 117 10.71 0.47 4.55
N ILE A 118 11.79 0.24 5.26
CA ILE A 118 11.94 -0.92 6.15
C ILE A 118 11.75 -0.46 7.59
N TYR A 119 10.83 -1.11 8.30
CA TYR A 119 10.48 -0.80 9.68
C TYR A 119 10.47 -2.06 10.53
N SER A 120 10.50 -1.89 11.85
CA SER A 120 10.41 -3.03 12.77
C SER A 120 9.09 -3.80 12.67
N TRP A 121 8.03 -3.15 12.20
CA TRP A 121 6.68 -3.74 12.08
C TRP A 121 6.41 -4.33 10.70
N GLY A 122 7.25 -4.09 9.70
CA GLY A 122 7.03 -4.52 8.33
C GLY A 122 7.66 -3.58 7.31
N ILE A 123 6.98 -3.35 6.20
CA ILE A 123 7.47 -2.44 5.15
C ILE A 123 6.37 -1.47 4.70
N HIS A 124 6.80 -0.27 4.34
CA HIS A 124 6.02 0.65 3.52
C HIS A 124 6.40 0.43 2.07
N ILE A 125 5.41 0.30 1.18
CA ILE A 125 5.64 0.32 -0.27
C ILE A 125 4.78 1.41 -0.90
N ASP A 126 5.27 2.01 -1.97
CA ASP A 126 4.45 2.88 -2.80
C ASP A 126 4.83 2.76 -4.28
N VAL A 127 3.93 3.24 -5.14
CA VAL A 127 4.07 3.14 -6.59
C VAL A 127 4.39 4.50 -7.23
N ASP A 128 5.07 5.37 -6.50
CA ASP A 128 5.60 6.62 -7.02
C ASP A 128 6.58 6.31 -8.17
N PRO A 129 6.62 7.10 -9.24
CA PRO A 129 7.59 6.88 -10.32
C PRO A 129 9.05 6.98 -9.88
N GLU A 130 9.35 7.78 -8.85
CA GLU A 130 10.71 7.93 -8.34
C GLU A 130 11.02 6.82 -7.33
N ARG A 131 12.18 6.17 -7.53
CA ARG A 131 12.65 5.17 -6.57
C ARG A 131 13.20 5.83 -5.31
N ARG A 132 12.73 5.38 -4.14
CA ARG A 132 13.24 5.82 -2.83
C ARG A 132 13.34 4.62 -1.91
N ASP A 133 14.46 4.50 -1.20
CA ASP A 133 14.67 3.45 -0.21
C ASP A 133 15.08 4.09 1.11
N TRP A 134 14.50 3.63 2.22
CA TRP A 134 14.87 4.13 3.54
C TRP A 134 14.63 3.07 4.62
N VAL A 135 15.21 3.32 5.79
CA VAL A 135 15.00 2.52 7.01
C VAL A 135 14.44 3.45 8.07
N GLY A 136 13.30 3.09 8.63
CA GLY A 136 12.62 3.88 9.66
C GLY A 136 12.85 3.36 11.07
#